data_b88a852ba1b3487688ce97c203337cdd
#
_entry.id   b88a852ba1b3487688ce97c203337cdd
#
_cell.length_a   1.000
_cell.length_b   1.000
_cell.length_c   1.000
_cell.angle_alpha   90.00
_cell.angle_beta   90.00
_cell.angle_gamma   90.00
#
_symmetry.space_group_name_H-M   'P 1'
#
loop_
_entity.id
_entity.type
_entity.pdbx_description
1 polymer ?
#
loop_
_entity_poly.entity_id
_entity_poly.type
_entity_poly.pdbx_seq_one_letter_code
_entity_poly.pdbx_strand_id
1 'polypeptide(L)'
;MSARIEPDVRSMVGRVAVVTGGNRGLGWWTALGLARAHAEVVVTTRSLPRARTAVDKIRSLVPEAEVRLELLDLSSLGSVRTFVERMVHGSPIDLLVNCAGAVIPSREITEDGLERTLATDYLGPFALTLGLLPALLRSPHPRVTMVSSMGAEKGKGKIDFADLQGERKYSPQLAYNQAKLADLMFAIELGQRASSSGLPLISNAAHPGLARTDLQWGVHGRRPSLGIRFLMSLFAQRPEDAVRSILRAATDPAAISGSYYGPEHGLKGDPVLSTVYSGALDQGARTHLWSVSETLTGVRWQP
;
A
#
# COMPACT_ATOMS: atom_id res chain seq x y z
N MET A 1 12.27 15.22 -28.04
CA MET A 1 11.73 13.99 -27.40
C MET A 1 12.72 13.58 -26.33
N SER A 2 12.48 13.95 -25.09
CA SER A 2 13.32 13.56 -23.96
C SER A 2 13.13 12.06 -23.73
N ALA A 3 14.22 11.29 -23.75
CA ALA A 3 14.22 9.88 -23.37
C ALA A 3 13.67 9.81 -21.93
N ARG A 4 12.45 9.30 -21.80
CA ARG A 4 11.92 8.99 -20.48
C ARG A 4 12.81 7.89 -19.91
N ILE A 5 13.51 8.20 -18.83
CA ILE A 5 14.18 7.20 -18.03
C ILE A 5 13.06 6.31 -17.50
N GLU A 6 12.96 5.10 -18.05
CA GLU A 6 12.11 4.08 -17.46
C GLU A 6 12.54 3.90 -16.00
N PRO A 7 11.58 3.76 -15.05
CA PRO A 7 11.98 3.47 -13.69
C PRO A 7 12.86 2.22 -13.74
N ASP A 8 13.99 2.26 -13.03
CA ASP A 8 14.96 1.16 -12.94
C ASP A 8 14.32 -0.03 -12.19
N VAL A 9 13.25 -0.55 -12.77
CA VAL A 9 12.53 -1.73 -12.28
C VAL A 9 13.26 -2.91 -12.89
N ARG A 10 13.99 -3.64 -12.06
CA ARG A 10 14.69 -4.84 -12.51
C ARG A 10 13.73 -5.90 -13.00
N SER A 11 14.20 -6.76 -13.89
CA SER A 11 13.42 -7.87 -14.42
C SER A 11 12.79 -8.71 -13.30
N MET A 12 11.49 -8.90 -13.42
CA MET A 12 10.65 -9.69 -12.51
C MET A 12 10.15 -10.98 -13.18
N VAL A 13 10.84 -11.43 -14.21
CA VAL A 13 10.51 -12.67 -14.93
C VAL A 13 10.39 -13.84 -13.96
N GLY A 14 9.29 -14.59 -14.06
CA GLY A 14 8.99 -15.74 -13.21
C GLY A 14 8.59 -15.40 -11.79
N ARG A 15 8.32 -14.13 -11.48
CA ARG A 15 7.87 -13.68 -10.15
C ARG A 15 6.41 -13.27 -10.15
N VAL A 16 5.73 -13.58 -9.06
CA VAL A 16 4.31 -13.23 -8.82
C VAL A 16 4.22 -12.02 -7.91
N ALA A 17 3.55 -10.97 -8.39
CA ALA A 17 3.31 -9.74 -7.64
C ALA A 17 1.82 -9.51 -7.41
N VAL A 18 1.40 -9.34 -6.16
CA VAL A 18 0.04 -8.95 -5.78
C VAL A 18 0.01 -7.45 -5.51
N VAL A 19 -0.88 -6.72 -6.19
CA VAL A 19 -1.06 -5.26 -6.03
C VAL A 19 -2.48 -4.97 -5.58
N THR A 20 -2.64 -4.48 -4.35
CA THR A 20 -3.97 -4.13 -3.85
C THR A 20 -4.45 -2.80 -4.45
N GLY A 21 -5.74 -2.74 -4.83
CA GLY A 21 -6.30 -1.55 -5.47
C GLY A 21 -5.72 -1.23 -6.85
N GLY A 22 -5.20 -2.24 -7.56
CA GLY A 22 -4.49 -2.08 -8.84
C GLY A 22 -5.36 -1.70 -10.04
N ASN A 23 -6.65 -1.43 -9.83
CA ASN A 23 -7.58 -1.08 -10.90
C ASN A 23 -7.66 0.42 -11.22
N ARG A 24 -7.00 1.29 -10.45
CA ARG A 24 -6.95 2.74 -10.68
C ARG A 24 -5.78 3.41 -9.94
N GLY A 25 -5.53 4.67 -10.29
CA GLY A 25 -4.58 5.52 -9.56
C GLY A 25 -3.18 4.93 -9.47
N LEU A 26 -2.56 5.07 -8.30
CA LEU A 26 -1.20 4.58 -8.04
C LEU A 26 -1.09 3.07 -8.18
N GLY A 27 -2.09 2.32 -7.69
CA GLY A 27 -2.10 0.86 -7.81
C GLY A 27 -2.06 0.39 -9.26
N TRP A 28 -2.80 1.06 -10.16
CA TRP A 28 -2.78 0.74 -11.59
C TRP A 28 -1.40 1.02 -12.22
N TRP A 29 -0.80 2.16 -11.90
CA TRP A 29 0.53 2.50 -12.40
C TRP A 29 1.62 1.59 -11.83
N THR A 30 1.47 1.15 -10.57
CA THR A 30 2.35 0.15 -9.96
C THR A 30 2.21 -1.20 -10.68
N ALA A 31 0.97 -1.65 -10.92
CA ALA A 31 0.71 -2.89 -11.67
C ALA A 31 1.29 -2.82 -13.09
N LEU A 32 1.11 -1.70 -13.80
CA LEU A 32 1.71 -1.48 -15.12
C LEU A 32 3.24 -1.52 -15.07
N GLY A 33 3.86 -0.89 -14.06
CA GLY A 33 5.32 -0.90 -13.89
C GLY A 33 5.87 -2.32 -13.68
N LEU A 34 5.18 -3.13 -12.85
CA LEU A 34 5.55 -4.52 -12.61
C LEU A 34 5.31 -5.42 -13.84
N ALA A 35 4.23 -5.19 -14.59
CA ALA A 35 3.96 -5.89 -15.84
C ALA A 35 5.04 -5.58 -16.90
N ARG A 36 5.49 -4.33 -17.00
CA ARG A 36 6.64 -3.95 -17.86
C ARG A 36 7.95 -4.61 -17.44
N ALA A 37 8.08 -4.94 -16.16
CA ALA A 37 9.21 -5.72 -15.65
C ALA A 37 9.04 -7.23 -15.81
N HIS A 38 7.99 -7.67 -16.52
CA HIS A 38 7.66 -9.08 -16.79
C HIS A 38 7.27 -9.90 -15.54
N ALA A 39 6.68 -9.26 -14.51
CA ALA A 39 6.05 -10.00 -13.43
C ALA A 39 4.68 -10.55 -13.87
N GLU A 40 4.28 -11.71 -13.33
CA GLU A 40 2.87 -12.08 -13.24
C GLU A 40 2.21 -11.16 -12.20
N VAL A 41 1.23 -10.34 -12.61
CA VAL A 41 0.60 -9.35 -11.74
C VAL A 41 -0.82 -9.73 -11.39
N VAL A 42 -1.07 -9.93 -10.10
CA VAL A 42 -2.41 -10.10 -9.54
C VAL A 42 -2.94 -8.75 -9.10
N VAL A 43 -3.87 -8.20 -9.86
CA VAL A 43 -4.55 -6.94 -9.53
C VAL A 43 -5.78 -7.22 -8.70
N THR A 44 -5.86 -6.66 -7.49
CA THR A 44 -7.06 -6.83 -6.67
C THR A 44 -7.99 -5.63 -6.77
N THR A 45 -9.29 -5.90 -6.64
CA THR A 45 -10.35 -4.90 -6.76
C THR A 45 -11.61 -5.31 -5.99
N ARG A 46 -12.40 -4.31 -5.56
CA ARG A 46 -13.75 -4.54 -5.01
C ARG A 46 -14.82 -4.75 -6.08
N SER A 47 -14.52 -4.45 -7.35
CA SER A 47 -15.50 -4.48 -8.44
C SER A 47 -14.87 -4.95 -9.74
N LEU A 48 -15.16 -6.18 -10.13
CA LEU A 48 -14.63 -6.80 -11.35
C LEU A 48 -14.99 -6.05 -12.64
N PRO A 49 -16.24 -5.55 -12.85
CA PRO A 49 -16.58 -4.88 -14.11
C PRO A 49 -15.68 -3.66 -14.40
N ARG A 50 -15.42 -2.83 -13.37
CA ARG A 50 -14.54 -1.65 -13.53
C ARG A 50 -13.08 -2.01 -13.69
N ALA A 51 -12.66 -3.13 -13.14
CA ALA A 51 -11.27 -3.54 -13.17
C ALA A 51 -10.87 -4.23 -14.48
N ARG A 52 -11.81 -4.87 -15.19
CA ARG A 52 -11.54 -5.47 -16.51
C ARG A 52 -10.95 -4.45 -17.47
N THR A 53 -11.59 -3.29 -17.63
CA THR A 53 -11.08 -2.19 -18.48
C THR A 53 -9.66 -1.75 -18.07
N ALA A 54 -9.36 -1.74 -16.76
CA ALA A 54 -8.04 -1.36 -16.28
C ALA A 54 -6.96 -2.39 -16.66
N VAL A 55 -7.28 -3.69 -16.59
CA VAL A 55 -6.37 -4.77 -17.00
C VAL A 55 -6.21 -4.83 -18.51
N ASP A 56 -7.31 -4.69 -19.26
CA ASP A 56 -7.25 -4.64 -20.74
C ASP A 56 -6.36 -3.50 -21.22
N LYS A 57 -6.38 -2.36 -20.51
CA LYS A 57 -5.47 -1.25 -20.78
C LYS A 57 -4.00 -1.60 -20.48
N ILE A 58 -3.70 -2.36 -19.41
CA ILE A 58 -2.34 -2.84 -19.17
C ILE A 58 -1.90 -3.75 -20.32
N ARG A 59 -2.71 -4.72 -20.71
CA ARG A 59 -2.42 -5.65 -21.80
C ARG A 59 -2.26 -4.94 -23.16
N SER A 60 -3.01 -3.86 -23.40
CA SER A 60 -2.83 -3.06 -24.63
C SER A 60 -1.50 -2.29 -24.66
N LEU A 61 -0.92 -1.96 -23.49
CA LEU A 61 0.36 -1.27 -23.35
C LEU A 61 1.56 -2.22 -23.26
N VAL A 62 1.30 -3.44 -22.80
CA VAL A 62 2.28 -4.52 -22.62
C VAL A 62 1.60 -5.83 -23.08
N PRO A 63 1.65 -6.15 -24.39
CA PRO A 63 0.89 -7.26 -24.95
C PRO A 63 1.19 -8.63 -24.34
N GLU A 64 2.43 -8.85 -23.89
CA GLU A 64 2.90 -10.07 -23.24
C GLU A 64 2.64 -10.09 -21.72
N ALA A 65 1.96 -9.08 -21.16
CA ALA A 65 1.76 -9.00 -19.72
C ALA A 65 0.84 -10.11 -19.19
N GLU A 66 1.34 -10.85 -18.22
CA GLU A 66 0.56 -11.80 -17.43
C GLU A 66 -0.14 -11.06 -16.29
N VAL A 67 -1.38 -10.64 -16.54
CA VAL A 67 -2.17 -9.89 -15.53
C VAL A 67 -3.49 -10.57 -15.29
N ARG A 68 -3.81 -10.87 -14.05
CA ARG A 68 -5.10 -11.43 -13.63
C ARG A 68 -5.78 -10.57 -12.57
N LEU A 69 -7.11 -10.66 -12.55
CA LEU A 69 -7.96 -9.95 -11.62
C LEU A 69 -8.44 -10.86 -10.50
N GLU A 70 -8.39 -10.35 -9.28
CA GLU A 70 -8.95 -11.01 -8.12
C GLU A 70 -9.85 -10.07 -7.32
N LEU A 71 -10.94 -10.63 -6.79
CA LEU A 71 -11.85 -9.88 -5.92
C LEU A 71 -11.28 -9.81 -4.51
N LEU A 72 -11.17 -8.58 -3.99
CA LEU A 72 -10.73 -8.31 -2.63
C LEU A 72 -11.30 -6.97 -2.15
N ASP A 73 -12.06 -6.99 -1.07
CA ASP A 73 -12.44 -5.80 -0.31
C ASP A 73 -11.69 -5.78 1.02
N LEU A 74 -10.74 -4.87 1.16
CA LEU A 74 -9.94 -4.72 2.38
C LEU A 74 -10.75 -4.16 3.57
N SER A 75 -11.94 -3.62 3.33
CA SER A 75 -12.84 -3.20 4.41
C SER A 75 -13.68 -4.34 4.99
N SER A 76 -13.51 -5.57 4.49
CA SER A 76 -14.19 -6.78 4.96
C SER A 76 -13.16 -7.87 5.28
N LEU A 77 -13.04 -8.26 6.53
CA LEU A 77 -12.18 -9.35 6.97
C LEU A 77 -12.59 -10.69 6.37
N GLY A 78 -13.89 -10.88 6.12
CA GLY A 78 -14.43 -12.03 5.41
C GLY A 78 -13.91 -12.11 3.96
N SER A 79 -13.91 -10.98 3.25
CA SER A 79 -13.34 -10.89 1.90
C SER A 79 -11.83 -11.14 1.89
N VAL A 80 -11.10 -10.60 2.87
CA VAL A 80 -9.66 -10.84 3.03
C VAL A 80 -9.38 -12.32 3.22
N ARG A 81 -10.12 -12.98 4.12
CA ARG A 81 -9.98 -14.42 4.39
C ARG A 81 -10.21 -15.26 3.13
N THR A 82 -11.29 -15.00 2.41
CA THR A 82 -11.63 -15.72 1.17
C THR A 82 -10.55 -15.53 0.10
N PHE A 83 -9.98 -14.33 -0.01
CA PHE A 83 -8.86 -14.08 -0.93
C PHE A 83 -7.60 -14.86 -0.50
N VAL A 84 -7.24 -14.81 0.79
CA VAL A 84 -6.09 -15.54 1.34
C VAL A 84 -6.21 -17.04 1.07
N GLU A 85 -7.36 -17.65 1.36
CA GLU A 85 -7.62 -19.08 1.12
C GLU A 85 -7.37 -19.48 -0.34
N ARG A 86 -7.76 -18.65 -1.30
CA ARG A 86 -7.47 -18.91 -2.73
C ARG A 86 -5.98 -18.80 -3.06
N MET A 87 -5.31 -17.80 -2.48
CA MET A 87 -3.93 -17.47 -2.85
C MET A 87 -2.88 -18.39 -2.19
N VAL A 88 -3.12 -18.86 -0.97
CA VAL A 88 -2.12 -19.68 -0.24
C VAL A 88 -1.91 -21.05 -0.88
N HIS A 89 -2.86 -21.57 -1.64
CA HIS A 89 -2.75 -22.84 -2.37
C HIS A 89 -2.22 -22.68 -3.80
N GLY A 90 -2.04 -21.45 -4.27
CA GLY A 90 -1.51 -21.14 -5.61
C GLY A 90 0.02 -21.08 -5.67
N SER A 91 0.54 -20.40 -6.69
CA SER A 91 1.97 -20.12 -6.85
C SER A 91 2.53 -19.36 -5.64
N PRO A 92 3.85 -19.47 -5.35
CA PRO A 92 4.51 -18.58 -4.42
C PRO A 92 4.25 -17.10 -4.76
N ILE A 93 4.16 -16.26 -3.75
CA ILE A 93 4.04 -14.81 -3.94
C ILE A 93 5.40 -14.18 -3.63
N ASP A 94 6.00 -13.53 -4.61
CA ASP A 94 7.30 -12.88 -4.44
C ASP A 94 7.15 -11.47 -3.87
N LEU A 95 6.06 -10.79 -4.24
CA LEU A 95 5.85 -9.40 -3.91
C LEU A 95 4.38 -9.12 -3.56
N LEU A 96 4.15 -8.53 -2.39
CA LEU A 96 2.88 -7.94 -2.00
C LEU A 96 3.03 -6.42 -1.89
N VAL A 97 2.32 -5.67 -2.74
CA VAL A 97 2.24 -4.20 -2.66
C VAL A 97 0.87 -3.81 -2.12
N ASN A 98 0.82 -3.39 -0.87
CA ASN A 98 -0.37 -2.84 -0.22
C ASN A 98 -0.55 -1.38 -0.64
N CYS A 99 -1.19 -1.17 -1.81
CA CYS A 99 -1.36 0.14 -2.44
C CYS A 99 -2.79 0.68 -2.34
N ALA A 100 -3.76 -0.15 -2.01
CA ALA A 100 -5.14 0.31 -1.81
C ALA A 100 -5.22 1.31 -0.65
N GLY A 101 -6.10 2.29 -0.81
CA GLY A 101 -6.39 3.28 0.22
C GLY A 101 -7.61 4.11 -0.15
N ALA A 102 -8.25 4.66 0.88
CA ALA A 102 -9.43 5.50 0.76
C ALA A 102 -9.44 6.57 1.84
N VAL A 103 -10.06 7.70 1.54
CA VAL A 103 -10.42 8.72 2.53
C VAL A 103 -11.93 8.75 2.60
N ILE A 104 -12.50 8.38 3.75
CA ILE A 104 -13.95 8.32 3.95
C ILE A 104 -14.41 9.63 4.58
N PRO A 105 -15.34 10.38 3.95
CA PRO A 105 -15.70 11.74 4.39
C PRO A 105 -16.39 11.81 5.76
N SER A 106 -17.08 10.74 6.16
CA SER A 106 -17.78 10.60 7.42
C SER A 106 -17.37 9.31 8.10
N ARG A 107 -17.49 9.24 9.43
CA ARG A 107 -17.24 8.00 10.13
C ARG A 107 -18.25 6.94 9.70
N GLU A 108 -17.74 5.88 9.10
CA GLU A 108 -18.51 4.69 8.71
C GLU A 108 -17.92 3.47 9.39
N ILE A 109 -18.78 2.54 9.78
CA ILE A 109 -18.38 1.28 10.41
C ILE A 109 -18.59 0.15 9.40
N THR A 110 -17.61 -0.73 9.27
CA THR A 110 -17.69 -1.92 8.44
C THR A 110 -18.56 -3.00 9.10
N GLU A 111 -18.86 -4.07 8.37
CA GLU A 111 -19.56 -5.25 8.91
C GLU A 111 -18.80 -5.94 10.06
N ASP A 112 -17.47 -5.75 10.10
CA ASP A 112 -16.60 -6.28 11.16
C ASP A 112 -16.52 -5.35 12.38
N GLY A 113 -17.28 -4.23 12.43
CA GLY A 113 -17.28 -3.28 13.54
C GLY A 113 -16.07 -2.33 13.54
N LEU A 114 -15.36 -2.17 12.42
CA LEU A 114 -14.16 -1.36 12.29
C LEU A 114 -14.45 -0.04 11.59
N GLU A 115 -13.76 1.04 11.98
CA GLU A 115 -13.82 2.30 11.23
C GLU A 115 -13.25 2.08 9.81
N ARG A 116 -14.00 2.51 8.79
CA ARG A 116 -13.79 2.11 7.40
C ARG A 116 -12.46 2.58 6.82
N THR A 117 -11.95 3.76 7.18
CA THR A 117 -10.63 4.21 6.70
C THR A 117 -9.53 3.35 7.33
N LEU A 118 -9.59 3.15 8.65
CA LEU A 118 -8.66 2.28 9.38
C LEU A 118 -8.69 0.85 8.85
N ALA A 119 -9.88 0.31 8.61
CA ALA A 119 -10.07 -1.02 8.05
C ALA A 119 -9.46 -1.14 6.65
N THR A 120 -9.81 -0.23 5.73
CA THR A 120 -9.38 -0.32 4.33
C THR A 120 -7.90 -0.08 4.15
N ASP A 121 -7.35 0.92 4.86
CA ASP A 121 -5.99 1.40 4.63
C ASP A 121 -4.95 0.66 5.46
N TYR A 122 -5.34 0.10 6.62
CA TYR A 122 -4.39 -0.51 7.54
C TYR A 122 -4.77 -1.93 8.01
N LEU A 123 -5.93 -2.13 8.68
CA LEU A 123 -6.25 -3.43 9.31
C LEU A 123 -6.47 -4.54 8.28
N GLY A 124 -7.11 -4.22 7.14
CA GLY A 124 -7.26 -5.15 6.02
C GLY A 124 -5.91 -5.55 5.41
N PRO A 125 -5.04 -4.59 5.04
CA PRO A 125 -3.64 -4.87 4.66
C PRO A 125 -2.84 -5.66 5.69
N PHE A 126 -3.00 -5.39 6.99
CA PHE A 126 -2.41 -6.16 8.08
C PHE A 126 -2.87 -7.64 8.02
N ALA A 127 -4.19 -7.86 8.01
CA ALA A 127 -4.77 -9.20 7.97
C ALA A 127 -4.39 -9.94 6.67
N LEU A 128 -4.42 -9.25 5.53
CA LEU A 128 -4.00 -9.77 4.23
C LEU A 128 -2.54 -10.23 4.26
N THR A 129 -1.66 -9.38 4.75
CA THR A 129 -0.22 -9.65 4.77
C THR A 129 0.10 -10.86 5.64
N LEU A 130 -0.44 -10.92 6.86
CA LEU A 130 -0.20 -12.05 7.76
C LEU A 130 -0.85 -13.33 7.22
N GLY A 131 -2.05 -13.25 6.65
CA GLY A 131 -2.69 -14.39 6.03
C GLY A 131 -1.94 -14.95 4.81
N LEU A 132 -1.25 -14.10 4.05
CA LEU A 132 -0.47 -14.50 2.89
C LEU A 132 0.97 -14.94 3.23
N LEU A 133 1.40 -14.86 4.50
CA LEU A 133 2.76 -15.30 4.88
C LEU A 133 3.11 -16.70 4.39
N PRO A 134 2.24 -17.72 4.48
CA PRO A 134 2.58 -19.05 3.97
C PRO A 134 2.89 -19.07 2.46
N ALA A 135 2.23 -18.21 1.66
CA ALA A 135 2.50 -18.09 0.23
C ALA A 135 3.76 -17.25 -0.05
N LEU A 136 3.96 -16.17 0.72
CA LEU A 136 5.15 -15.32 0.63
C LEU A 136 6.42 -16.10 0.99
N LEU A 137 6.41 -16.86 2.08
CA LEU A 137 7.57 -17.60 2.55
C LEU A 137 7.98 -18.79 1.67
N ARG A 138 7.16 -19.17 0.68
CA ARG A 138 7.58 -20.10 -0.38
C ARG A 138 8.44 -19.44 -1.46
N SER A 139 8.44 -18.11 -1.55
CA SER A 139 9.38 -17.40 -2.42
C SER A 139 10.78 -17.37 -1.79
N PRO A 140 11.85 -17.48 -2.60
CA PRO A 140 13.22 -17.33 -2.12
C PRO A 140 13.54 -15.88 -1.68
N HIS A 141 12.78 -14.90 -2.16
CA HIS A 141 13.01 -13.48 -1.88
C HIS A 141 11.69 -12.72 -1.65
N PRO A 142 10.92 -13.11 -0.63
CA PRO A 142 9.61 -12.53 -0.39
C PRO A 142 9.72 -11.08 0.05
N ARG A 143 8.81 -10.24 -0.46
CA ARG A 143 8.78 -8.82 -0.12
C ARG A 143 7.37 -8.30 0.10
N VAL A 144 7.24 -7.46 1.12
CA VAL A 144 6.01 -6.69 1.40
C VAL A 144 6.35 -5.20 1.36
N THR A 145 5.61 -4.45 0.56
CA THR A 145 5.74 -2.99 0.47
C THR A 145 4.41 -2.33 0.87
N MET A 146 4.45 -1.51 1.92
CA MET A 146 3.30 -0.71 2.34
C MET A 146 3.33 0.66 1.67
N VAL A 147 2.22 1.08 1.07
CA VAL A 147 2.11 2.42 0.49
C VAL A 147 1.54 3.37 1.54
N SER A 148 2.45 4.08 2.20
CA SER A 148 2.17 5.13 3.16
C SER A 148 1.98 6.49 2.47
N SER A 149 2.10 7.57 3.19
CA SER A 149 1.89 8.94 2.72
C SER A 149 2.72 9.92 3.55
N MET A 150 3.02 11.09 2.98
CA MET A 150 3.47 12.25 3.78
C MET A 150 2.46 12.64 4.86
N GLY A 151 1.19 12.21 4.74
CA GLY A 151 0.19 12.35 5.78
C GLY A 151 0.55 11.62 7.07
N ALA A 152 1.39 10.61 7.03
CA ALA A 152 1.86 9.88 8.21
C ALA A 152 2.58 10.78 9.24
N GLU A 153 3.27 11.85 8.79
CA GLU A 153 3.89 12.84 9.65
C GLU A 153 2.90 13.86 10.21
N LYS A 154 1.82 14.12 9.45
CA LYS A 154 0.80 15.09 9.80
C LYS A 154 -0.19 14.48 10.79
N GLY A 155 -0.73 15.26 11.71
CA GLY A 155 -1.71 14.76 12.67
C GLY A 155 -1.10 14.27 13.97
N LYS A 156 -0.13 15.02 14.53
CA LYS A 156 0.61 14.75 15.77
C LYS A 156 1.69 13.66 15.66
N GLY A 157 1.86 12.97 14.51
CA GLY A 157 2.85 11.91 14.31
C GLY A 157 2.76 10.77 15.33
N LYS A 158 1.56 10.51 15.85
CA LYS A 158 1.28 9.48 16.86
C LYS A 158 -0.06 8.81 16.59
N ILE A 159 -0.16 7.53 16.96
CA ILE A 159 -1.43 6.80 16.99
C ILE A 159 -2.21 7.22 18.24
N ASP A 160 -3.47 7.58 18.07
CA ASP A 160 -4.38 7.83 19.19
C ASP A 160 -5.05 6.51 19.61
N PHE A 161 -4.38 5.75 20.45
CA PHE A 161 -4.91 4.46 20.93
C PHE A 161 -6.18 4.61 21.78
N ALA A 162 -6.40 5.81 22.36
CA ALA A 162 -7.60 6.06 23.17
C ALA A 162 -8.85 6.33 22.32
N ASP A 163 -8.65 6.66 21.03
CA ASP A 163 -9.73 6.91 20.07
C ASP A 163 -9.35 6.43 18.66
N LEU A 164 -8.76 5.23 18.59
CA LEU A 164 -8.20 4.66 17.36
C LEU A 164 -9.23 4.61 16.23
N GLN A 165 -10.50 4.41 16.55
CA GLN A 165 -11.61 4.31 15.61
C GLN A 165 -12.43 5.60 15.47
N GLY A 166 -11.97 6.73 16.03
CA GLY A 166 -12.60 8.05 15.90
C GLY A 166 -14.02 8.11 16.48
N GLU A 167 -14.27 7.39 17.59
CA GLU A 167 -15.59 7.34 18.23
C GLU A 167 -15.96 8.66 18.93
N ARG A 168 -14.95 9.32 19.53
CA ARG A 168 -15.14 10.60 20.22
C ARG A 168 -15.07 11.76 19.25
N LYS A 169 -14.14 11.71 18.28
CA LYS A 169 -13.95 12.77 17.30
C LYS A 169 -13.44 12.21 16.00
N TYR A 170 -14.25 12.33 14.94
CA TYR A 170 -13.86 11.93 13.61
C TYR A 170 -13.42 13.11 12.75
N SER A 171 -12.33 12.93 12.04
CA SER A 171 -11.90 13.78 10.94
C SER A 171 -11.33 12.90 9.84
N PRO A 172 -11.83 13.00 8.59
CA PRO A 172 -11.34 12.19 7.47
C PRO A 172 -9.82 12.27 7.30
N GLN A 173 -9.28 13.48 7.44
CA GLN A 173 -7.84 13.70 7.31
C GLN A 173 -7.03 13.06 8.45
N LEU A 174 -7.53 13.15 9.70
CA LEU A 174 -6.84 12.54 10.84
C LEU A 174 -6.92 11.01 10.78
N ALA A 175 -8.08 10.44 10.44
CA ALA A 175 -8.24 9.00 10.25
C ALA A 175 -7.28 8.47 9.17
N TYR A 176 -7.22 9.15 8.02
CA TYR A 176 -6.28 8.82 6.95
C TYR A 176 -4.81 8.94 7.39
N ASN A 177 -4.43 10.04 8.02
CA ASN A 177 -3.05 10.26 8.46
C ASN A 177 -2.62 9.20 9.47
N GLN A 178 -3.51 8.84 10.41
CA GLN A 178 -3.27 7.79 11.40
C GLN A 178 -3.10 6.41 10.73
N ALA A 179 -3.97 6.06 9.78
CA ALA A 179 -3.84 4.81 9.03
C ALA A 179 -2.52 4.76 8.24
N LYS A 180 -2.09 5.89 7.64
CA LYS A 180 -0.82 5.95 6.91
C LYS A 180 0.42 5.93 7.80
N LEU A 181 0.32 6.41 9.03
CA LEU A 181 1.34 6.20 10.05
C LEU A 181 1.38 4.73 10.48
N ALA A 182 0.23 4.11 10.67
CA ALA A 182 0.12 2.70 11.01
C ALA A 182 0.73 1.79 9.93
N ASP A 183 0.56 2.12 8.62
CA ASP A 183 1.21 1.42 7.51
C ASP A 183 2.75 1.44 7.64
N LEU A 184 3.33 2.59 7.96
CA LEU A 184 4.78 2.72 8.12
C LEU A 184 5.27 1.97 9.37
N MET A 185 4.55 2.08 10.48
CA MET A 185 4.83 1.33 11.71
C MET A 185 4.77 -0.18 11.48
N PHE A 186 3.77 -0.64 10.76
CA PHE A 186 3.61 -2.06 10.40
C PHE A 186 4.77 -2.56 9.54
N ALA A 187 5.17 -1.80 8.52
CA ALA A 187 6.29 -2.21 7.67
C ALA A 187 7.59 -2.41 8.46
N ILE A 188 7.88 -1.51 9.40
CA ILE A 188 9.05 -1.60 10.26
C ILE A 188 8.94 -2.80 11.22
N GLU A 189 7.80 -2.93 11.88
CA GLU A 189 7.57 -4.01 12.87
C GLU A 189 7.58 -5.39 12.22
N LEU A 190 6.94 -5.55 11.04
CA LEU A 190 6.97 -6.80 10.27
C LEU A 190 8.41 -7.18 9.89
N GLY A 191 9.20 -6.21 9.43
CA GLY A 191 10.60 -6.45 9.09
C GLY A 191 11.43 -6.88 10.31
N GLN A 192 11.21 -6.28 11.47
CA GLN A 192 11.89 -6.66 12.72
C GLN A 192 11.49 -8.07 13.17
N ARG A 193 10.19 -8.38 13.13
CA ARG A 193 9.69 -9.73 13.50
C ARG A 193 10.19 -10.80 12.56
N ALA A 194 10.19 -10.54 11.25
CA ALA A 194 10.74 -11.47 10.26
C ALA A 194 12.22 -11.74 10.52
N SER A 195 13.01 -10.69 10.73
CA SER A 195 14.44 -10.81 11.05
C SER A 195 14.68 -11.58 12.34
N SER A 196 13.93 -11.28 13.40
CA SER A 196 14.05 -11.98 14.69
C SER A 196 13.63 -13.46 14.61
N SER A 197 12.80 -13.81 13.64
CA SER A 197 12.38 -15.20 13.36
C SER A 197 13.25 -15.89 12.30
N GLY A 198 14.33 -15.26 11.82
CA GLY A 198 15.21 -15.82 10.79
C GLY A 198 14.57 -15.97 9.41
N LEU A 199 13.49 -15.23 9.13
CA LEU A 199 12.77 -15.32 7.86
C LEU A 199 13.39 -14.40 6.79
N PRO A 200 13.44 -14.83 5.51
CA PRO A 200 14.02 -14.07 4.42
C PRO A 200 13.11 -12.91 3.94
N LEU A 201 12.07 -12.57 4.69
CA LEU A 201 11.08 -11.57 4.31
C LEU A 201 11.62 -10.14 4.47
N ILE A 202 11.60 -9.39 3.38
CA ILE A 202 11.85 -7.94 3.40
C ILE A 202 10.51 -7.22 3.51
N SER A 203 10.36 -6.37 4.53
CA SER A 203 9.21 -5.49 4.70
C SER A 203 9.65 -4.03 4.72
N ASN A 204 9.09 -3.21 3.85
CA ASN A 204 9.42 -1.80 3.73
C ASN A 204 8.18 -0.95 3.39
N ALA A 205 8.36 0.36 3.34
CA ALA A 205 7.29 1.28 2.98
C ALA A 205 7.75 2.29 1.93
N ALA A 206 6.78 2.88 1.22
CA ALA A 206 7.03 3.98 0.31
C ALA A 206 5.91 5.02 0.37
N HIS A 207 6.23 6.27 0.06
CA HIS A 207 5.24 7.29 -0.23
C HIS A 207 5.44 7.88 -1.63
N PRO A 208 4.34 8.19 -2.33
CA PRO A 208 4.39 8.68 -3.70
C PRO A 208 4.69 10.17 -3.82
N GLY A 209 4.97 10.87 -2.70
CA GLY A 209 4.98 12.32 -2.70
C GLY A 209 3.60 12.93 -2.96
N LEU A 210 3.54 14.08 -3.62
CA LEU A 210 2.28 14.71 -4.01
C LEU A 210 1.90 14.26 -5.42
N ALA A 211 1.02 13.28 -5.53
CA ALA A 211 0.56 12.71 -6.79
C ALA A 211 -0.83 13.27 -7.19
N ARG A 212 -1.06 13.46 -8.49
CA ARG A 212 -2.39 13.81 -9.04
C ARG A 212 -3.30 12.58 -9.03
N THR A 213 -3.94 12.31 -7.90
CA THR A 213 -4.88 11.17 -7.76
C THR A 213 -6.23 11.63 -7.25
N ASP A 214 -7.27 10.85 -7.54
CA ASP A 214 -8.65 11.13 -7.06
C ASP A 214 -8.78 11.02 -5.53
N LEU A 215 -7.82 10.39 -4.86
CA LEU A 215 -7.84 10.21 -3.40
C LEU A 215 -7.89 11.54 -2.64
N GLN A 216 -7.20 12.56 -3.15
CA GLN A 216 -7.15 13.89 -2.52
C GLN A 216 -8.51 14.61 -2.55
N TRP A 217 -9.41 14.22 -3.45
CA TRP A 217 -10.73 14.82 -3.56
C TRP A 217 -11.73 14.26 -2.56
N GLY A 218 -11.50 13.05 -2.05
CA GLY A 218 -12.32 12.43 -1.00
C GLY A 218 -12.28 13.18 0.34
N VAL A 219 -11.14 13.81 0.66
CA VAL A 219 -10.94 14.55 1.92
C VAL A 219 -11.91 15.72 2.10
N HIS A 220 -12.30 16.37 1.02
CA HIS A 220 -13.11 17.61 1.07
C HIS A 220 -14.56 17.42 0.61
N GLY A 221 -14.97 16.23 0.20
CA GLY A 221 -16.32 15.94 -0.29
C GLY A 221 -16.75 16.77 -1.51
N ARG A 222 -15.90 17.67 -2.01
CA ARG A 222 -16.13 18.55 -3.16
C ARG A 222 -14.89 18.65 -4.03
N ARG A 223 -15.10 18.70 -5.33
CA ARG A 223 -14.00 19.02 -6.28
C ARG A 223 -13.50 20.44 -5.99
N PRO A 224 -12.19 20.67 -5.81
CA PRO A 224 -11.65 22.01 -5.61
C PRO A 224 -11.95 22.92 -6.80
N SER A 225 -11.92 24.23 -6.54
CA SER A 225 -12.03 25.24 -7.59
C SER A 225 -10.95 25.05 -8.68
N LEU A 226 -11.22 25.53 -9.89
CA LEU A 226 -10.26 25.44 -11.00
C LEU A 226 -8.90 26.04 -10.65
N GLY A 227 -8.86 27.14 -9.87
CA GLY A 227 -7.61 27.77 -9.45
C GLY A 227 -6.79 26.85 -8.50
N ILE A 228 -7.42 26.19 -7.53
CA ILE A 228 -6.74 25.23 -6.64
C ILE A 228 -6.23 24.02 -7.45
N ARG A 229 -7.02 23.54 -8.40
CA ARG A 229 -6.61 22.45 -9.31
C ARG A 229 -5.39 22.83 -10.14
N PHE A 230 -5.38 24.07 -10.68
CA PHE A 230 -4.25 24.59 -11.44
C PHE A 230 -3.00 24.71 -10.55
N LEU A 231 -3.12 25.29 -9.36
CA LEU A 231 -2.00 25.42 -8.41
C LEU A 231 -1.45 24.04 -8.01
N MET A 232 -2.33 23.10 -7.65
CA MET A 232 -1.91 21.72 -7.36
C MET A 232 -1.25 21.04 -8.57
N SER A 233 -1.67 21.38 -9.78
CA SER A 233 -1.06 20.81 -10.99
C SER A 233 0.39 21.23 -11.20
N LEU A 234 0.83 22.33 -10.62
CA LEU A 234 2.23 22.80 -10.69
C LEU A 234 3.15 22.04 -9.74
N PHE A 235 2.62 21.60 -8.59
CA PHE A 235 3.41 20.94 -7.53
C PHE A 235 3.25 19.43 -7.50
N ALA A 236 2.10 18.91 -7.91
CA ALA A 236 1.84 17.48 -7.92
C ALA A 236 2.45 16.81 -9.15
N GLN A 237 3.20 15.74 -8.91
CA GLN A 237 3.77 14.92 -9.98
C GLN A 237 2.70 14.06 -10.66
N ARG A 238 3.01 13.59 -11.87
CA ARG A 238 2.16 12.66 -12.59
C ARG A 238 2.10 11.34 -11.83
N PRO A 239 0.97 10.61 -11.85
CA PRO A 239 0.88 9.32 -11.17
C PRO A 239 1.97 8.32 -11.60
N GLU A 240 2.38 8.37 -12.86
CA GLU A 240 3.46 7.59 -13.46
C GLU A 240 4.81 7.84 -12.77
N ASP A 241 5.11 9.11 -12.44
CA ASP A 241 6.34 9.49 -11.74
C ASP A 241 6.24 9.17 -10.23
N ALA A 242 5.04 9.33 -9.67
CA ALA A 242 4.78 9.11 -8.26
C ALA A 242 4.97 7.65 -7.83
N VAL A 243 4.72 6.68 -8.71
CA VAL A 243 4.89 5.25 -8.38
C VAL A 243 6.34 4.79 -8.39
N ARG A 244 7.28 5.61 -8.87
CA ARG A 244 8.70 5.23 -8.93
C ARG A 244 9.26 4.89 -7.54
N SER A 245 8.87 5.62 -6.49
CA SER A 245 9.26 5.30 -5.11
C SER A 245 8.66 3.97 -4.64
N ILE A 246 7.41 3.66 -5.02
CA ILE A 246 6.76 2.40 -4.71
C ILE A 246 7.47 1.25 -5.43
N LEU A 247 7.73 1.40 -6.72
CA LEU A 247 8.42 0.40 -7.52
C LEU A 247 9.83 0.15 -7.01
N ARG A 248 10.58 1.21 -6.64
CA ARG A 248 11.91 1.05 -6.05
C ARG A 248 11.85 0.28 -4.74
N ALA A 249 10.97 0.65 -3.80
CA ALA A 249 10.78 -0.10 -2.56
C ALA A 249 10.46 -1.58 -2.81
N ALA A 250 9.62 -1.83 -3.82
CA ALA A 250 9.14 -3.15 -4.17
C ALA A 250 10.18 -4.03 -4.87
N THR A 251 11.07 -3.47 -5.72
CA THR A 251 11.89 -4.26 -6.63
C THR A 251 13.41 -4.05 -6.49
N ASP A 252 13.88 -3.01 -5.79
CA ASP A 252 15.31 -2.77 -5.61
C ASP A 252 15.95 -3.91 -4.79
N PRO A 253 16.91 -4.67 -5.34
CA PRO A 253 17.58 -5.75 -4.60
C PRO A 253 18.35 -5.26 -3.38
N ALA A 254 18.77 -3.99 -3.37
CA ALA A 254 19.45 -3.37 -2.25
C ALA A 254 18.49 -2.86 -1.17
N ALA A 255 17.16 -3.01 -1.38
CA ALA A 255 16.19 -2.60 -0.37
C ALA A 255 16.31 -3.46 0.88
N ILE A 256 16.31 -2.80 2.03
CA ILE A 256 16.39 -3.44 3.35
C ILE A 256 15.07 -3.32 4.10
N SER A 257 14.84 -4.23 5.03
CA SER A 257 13.67 -4.18 5.92
C SER A 257 13.65 -2.92 6.76
N GLY A 258 12.47 -2.37 6.99
CA GLY A 258 12.26 -1.13 7.75
C GLY A 258 12.55 0.15 6.96
N SER A 259 13.04 0.06 5.71
CA SER A 259 13.31 1.22 4.87
C SER A 259 12.02 1.94 4.48
N TYR A 260 12.14 3.26 4.33
CA TYR A 260 11.08 4.11 3.82
C TYR A 260 11.57 4.85 2.57
N TYR A 261 10.84 4.74 1.48
CA TYR A 261 11.20 5.35 0.20
C TYR A 261 10.26 6.49 -0.15
N GLY A 262 10.79 7.53 -0.75
CA GLY A 262 10.01 8.66 -1.24
C GLY A 262 10.75 9.43 -2.33
N PRO A 263 10.12 10.45 -2.92
CA PRO A 263 10.80 11.32 -3.86
C PRO A 263 11.81 12.22 -3.13
N GLU A 264 12.97 12.50 -3.75
CA GLU A 264 14.13 13.24 -3.22
C GLU A 264 13.75 14.56 -2.54
N HIS A 265 12.81 15.31 -3.13
CA HIS A 265 12.38 16.59 -2.59
C HIS A 265 11.07 16.48 -1.79
N GLY A 266 10.74 15.30 -1.26
CA GLY A 266 9.54 15.01 -0.48
C GLY A 266 8.25 15.02 -1.30
N LEU A 267 8.00 16.06 -2.10
CA LEU A 267 6.80 16.19 -2.94
C LEU A 267 6.96 15.54 -4.31
N LYS A 268 8.16 15.62 -4.89
CA LYS A 268 8.51 15.14 -6.24
C LYS A 268 10.01 14.89 -6.34
N GLY A 269 10.42 14.20 -7.37
CA GLY A 269 11.84 13.90 -7.65
C GLY A 269 12.09 12.41 -7.81
N ASP A 270 13.36 12.05 -7.89
CA ASP A 270 13.78 10.66 -8.01
C ASP A 270 13.53 9.89 -6.70
N PRO A 271 13.28 8.58 -6.78
CA PRO A 271 13.08 7.77 -5.60
C PRO A 271 14.36 7.65 -4.77
N VAL A 272 14.30 8.00 -3.49
CA VAL A 272 15.41 7.90 -2.53
C VAL A 272 14.94 7.28 -1.22
N LEU A 273 15.89 6.90 -0.36
CA LEU A 273 15.58 6.61 1.04
C LEU A 273 15.13 7.89 1.73
N SER A 274 13.94 7.86 2.29
CA SER A 274 13.35 8.96 3.05
C SER A 274 13.57 8.76 4.55
N THR A 275 13.60 9.88 5.27
CA THR A 275 13.64 9.84 6.74
C THR A 275 12.35 9.22 7.28
N VAL A 276 12.50 8.24 8.17
CA VAL A 276 11.39 7.66 8.90
C VAL A 276 10.93 8.64 9.99
N TYR A 277 9.64 8.92 10.05
CA TYR A 277 9.06 9.81 11.06
C TYR A 277 9.24 9.28 12.48
N SER A 278 9.54 10.16 13.43
CA SER A 278 9.84 9.78 14.82
C SER A 278 8.73 8.95 15.48
N GLY A 279 7.47 9.24 15.18
CA GLY A 279 6.33 8.45 15.69
C GLY A 279 6.33 7.00 15.20
N ALA A 280 6.86 6.73 13.99
CA ALA A 280 6.98 5.37 13.48
C ALA A 280 8.19 4.62 14.09
N LEU A 281 9.15 5.33 14.67
CA LEU A 281 10.31 4.73 15.32
C LEU A 281 10.05 4.34 16.77
N ASP A 282 8.95 4.76 17.38
CA ASP A 282 8.55 4.38 18.74
C ASP A 282 8.22 2.89 18.78
N GLN A 283 9.14 2.11 19.35
CA GLN A 283 9.01 0.64 19.43
C GLN A 283 7.82 0.22 20.31
N GLY A 284 7.61 0.91 21.43
CA GLY A 284 6.48 0.62 22.32
C GLY A 284 5.13 0.81 21.60
N ALA A 285 5.01 1.92 20.86
CA ALA A 285 3.82 2.19 20.08
C ALA A 285 3.63 1.18 18.94
N ARG A 286 4.70 0.75 18.24
CA ARG A 286 4.61 -0.29 17.20
C ARG A 286 4.14 -1.63 17.76
N THR A 287 4.74 -2.08 18.85
CA THR A 287 4.37 -3.35 19.49
C THR A 287 2.93 -3.31 20.01
N HIS A 288 2.51 -2.17 20.57
CA HIS A 288 1.13 -2.00 21.00
C HIS A 288 0.14 -1.98 19.83
N LEU A 289 0.46 -1.24 18.76
CA LEU A 289 -0.36 -1.23 17.53
C LEU A 289 -0.50 -2.64 16.94
N TRP A 290 0.58 -3.42 16.92
CA TRP A 290 0.55 -4.81 16.46
C TRP A 290 -0.44 -5.66 17.27
N SER A 291 -0.34 -5.61 18.60
CA SER A 291 -1.23 -6.37 19.49
C SER A 291 -2.70 -5.97 19.33
N VAL A 292 -2.97 -4.66 19.20
CA VAL A 292 -4.32 -4.14 18.93
C VAL A 292 -4.82 -4.63 17.58
N SER A 293 -3.98 -4.63 16.55
CA SER A 293 -4.32 -5.10 15.21
C SER A 293 -4.65 -6.59 15.18
N GLU A 294 -3.86 -7.41 15.87
CA GLU A 294 -4.17 -8.84 16.04
C GLU A 294 -5.52 -9.06 16.73
N THR A 295 -5.83 -8.24 17.73
CA THR A 295 -7.11 -8.32 18.46
C THR A 295 -8.29 -7.93 17.57
N LEU A 296 -8.16 -6.82 16.83
CA LEU A 296 -9.24 -6.30 15.98
C LEU A 296 -9.49 -7.16 14.74
N THR A 297 -8.44 -7.77 14.19
CA THR A 297 -8.56 -8.59 12.96
C THR A 297 -8.77 -10.08 13.25
N GLY A 298 -8.42 -10.54 14.44
CA GLY A 298 -8.38 -11.97 14.78
C GLY A 298 -7.23 -12.73 14.10
N VAL A 299 -6.37 -12.06 13.33
CA VAL A 299 -5.23 -12.67 12.64
C VAL A 299 -3.98 -12.52 13.50
N ARG A 300 -3.24 -13.61 13.69
CA ARG A 300 -2.05 -13.68 14.53
C ARG A 300 -0.78 -13.86 13.72
N TRP A 301 0.32 -13.33 14.22
CA TRP A 301 1.65 -13.65 13.71
C TRP A 301 1.99 -15.11 13.99
N GLN A 302 2.14 -15.89 12.94
CA GLN A 302 2.52 -17.30 12.97
C GLN A 302 3.50 -17.55 11.83
N PRO A 303 4.81 -17.30 12.07
CA PRO A 303 5.83 -17.40 11.03
C PRO A 303 6.17 -18.85 10.66
#